data_80ed8b60ed63dea6c199d70da6a5481c
#
_entry.id   80ed8b60ed63dea6c199d70da6a5481c
#
_cell.length_a   1.000
_cell.length_b   1.000
_cell.length_c   1.000
_cell.angle_alpha   90.00
_cell.angle_beta   90.00
_cell.angle_gamma   90.00
#
_symmetry.space_group_name_H-M   'P 1'
#
loop_
_entity.id
_entity.type
_entity.pdbx_description
1 polymer ?
#
loop_
_entity_poly.entity_id
_entity_poly.type
_entity_poly.pdbx_seq_one_letter_code
_entity_poly.pdbx_strand_id
1 'polypeptide(L)'
;MKAKNYTTEEIQEASLKFFKGDELATKVWSTKYALKDSFGNIYELTPDDMHRRLAREIARIEQNYPNPMSEEELFELFRNFKYIVPQGSPMTGIGNKHQVASLSNCFVIGFDTDSDSYGAIIKLDEEQVQLMKRRGGVGHDLSHIRPKGSPVKNSALTSTGIVPFMERYSNSTREVAQDGRRGALMLTVSVKHPDSESFIDAKMESGKVTGANVSVKIHDDFMEAALSNQPYEQQYPIESETPWFKQETNANAIWKKIVHNAWQSAEPGVLFWDTIIRESVPDCYADLGYKTVSTNPCGEIPLCPYDSCRLLAINLYSYVVNPFKQDAYFDFDLFGKHVDYAQRIMDDFFDLEME
;
A
#
# COMPACT_ATOMS: atom_id res chain seq x y z
N MET A 1 -35.00 14.53 3.06
CA MET A 1 -35.57 13.22 2.69
C MET A 1 -34.72 12.14 3.35
N LYS A 2 -35.32 11.07 3.92
CA LYS A 2 -34.53 9.90 4.35
C LYS A 2 -33.90 9.28 3.11
N ALA A 3 -32.59 9.00 3.16
CA ALA A 3 -31.92 8.31 2.08
C ALA A 3 -32.63 6.93 1.85
N LYS A 4 -32.90 6.59 0.59
CA LYS A 4 -33.50 5.31 0.24
C LYS A 4 -32.45 4.22 0.45
N ASN A 5 -32.80 3.17 1.17
CA ASN A 5 -32.00 1.96 1.26
C ASN A 5 -32.65 0.84 0.43
N TYR A 6 -31.83 -0.13 0.06
CA TYR A 6 -32.20 -1.25 -0.81
C TYR A 6 -31.97 -2.57 -0.10
N THR A 7 -32.77 -3.61 -0.46
CA THR A 7 -32.56 -4.96 0.04
C THR A 7 -31.38 -5.63 -0.68
N THR A 8 -30.83 -6.67 -0.08
CA THR A 8 -29.76 -7.45 -0.70
C THR A 8 -30.19 -8.04 -2.05
N GLU A 9 -31.45 -8.49 -2.15
CA GLU A 9 -32.01 -9.05 -3.36
C GLU A 9 -32.14 -8.01 -4.48
N GLU A 10 -32.64 -6.80 -4.17
CA GLU A 10 -32.75 -5.70 -5.14
C GLU A 10 -31.34 -5.33 -5.69
N ILE A 11 -30.34 -5.26 -4.82
CA ILE A 11 -28.98 -4.92 -5.20
C ILE A 11 -28.36 -6.03 -6.06
N GLN A 12 -28.53 -7.29 -5.67
CA GLN A 12 -28.01 -8.42 -6.44
C GLN A 12 -28.60 -8.47 -7.84
N GLU A 13 -29.93 -8.34 -7.98
CA GLU A 13 -30.58 -8.34 -9.27
C GLU A 13 -30.13 -7.18 -10.17
N ALA A 14 -30.16 -5.96 -9.64
CA ALA A 14 -29.76 -4.76 -10.39
C ALA A 14 -28.28 -4.77 -10.79
N SER A 15 -27.40 -5.15 -9.87
CA SER A 15 -25.95 -5.21 -10.12
C SER A 15 -25.57 -6.35 -11.07
N LEU A 16 -26.23 -7.51 -10.97
CA LEU A 16 -26.01 -8.60 -11.91
C LEU A 16 -26.37 -8.20 -13.34
N LYS A 17 -27.46 -7.44 -13.50
CA LYS A 17 -27.83 -6.86 -14.79
C LYS A 17 -26.81 -5.85 -15.29
N PHE A 18 -26.32 -4.98 -14.38
CA PHE A 18 -25.27 -4.00 -14.70
C PHE A 18 -23.98 -4.69 -15.19
N PHE A 19 -23.55 -5.74 -14.50
CA PHE A 19 -22.35 -6.53 -14.85
C PHE A 19 -22.62 -7.62 -15.90
N LYS A 20 -23.76 -7.58 -16.59
CA LYS A 20 -24.11 -8.50 -17.68
C LYS A 20 -24.01 -9.99 -17.31
N GLY A 21 -24.36 -10.34 -16.08
CA GLY A 21 -24.34 -11.71 -15.57
C GLY A 21 -23.03 -12.11 -14.87
N ASP A 22 -22.09 -11.21 -14.66
CA ASP A 22 -20.87 -11.50 -13.88
C ASP A 22 -21.19 -11.51 -12.38
N GLU A 23 -21.35 -12.71 -11.83
CA GLU A 23 -21.66 -12.93 -10.41
C GLU A 23 -20.51 -12.51 -9.49
N LEU A 24 -19.26 -12.68 -9.93
CA LEU A 24 -18.09 -12.31 -9.12
C LEU A 24 -17.99 -10.79 -8.98
N ALA A 25 -18.11 -10.05 -10.09
CA ALA A 25 -18.12 -8.59 -10.07
C ALA A 25 -19.26 -8.05 -9.23
N THR A 26 -20.48 -8.63 -9.37
CA THR A 26 -21.67 -8.31 -8.58
C THR A 26 -21.42 -8.48 -7.08
N LYS A 27 -20.90 -9.63 -6.67
CA LYS A 27 -20.60 -9.94 -5.28
C LYS A 27 -19.51 -9.02 -4.72
N VAL A 28 -18.44 -8.80 -5.46
CA VAL A 28 -17.33 -7.94 -5.02
C VAL A 28 -17.81 -6.50 -4.82
N TRP A 29 -18.54 -5.94 -5.79
CA TRP A 29 -19.04 -4.57 -5.67
C TRP A 29 -20.02 -4.43 -4.50
N SER A 30 -21.05 -5.25 -4.43
CA SER A 30 -22.10 -5.17 -3.40
C SER A 30 -21.57 -5.35 -1.97
N THR A 31 -20.56 -6.21 -1.79
CA THR A 31 -20.01 -6.49 -0.45
C THR A 31 -18.93 -5.52 -0.02
N LYS A 32 -18.12 -4.95 -0.96
CA LYS A 32 -16.94 -4.17 -0.62
C LYS A 32 -17.02 -2.69 -0.95
N TYR A 33 -17.83 -2.28 -1.94
CA TYR A 33 -17.76 -0.92 -2.49
C TYR A 33 -19.08 -0.15 -2.41
N ALA A 34 -20.23 -0.82 -2.45
CA ALA A 34 -21.52 -0.15 -2.29
C ALA A 34 -21.59 0.62 -0.97
N LEU A 35 -22.15 1.83 -1.02
CA LEU A 35 -22.29 2.69 0.16
C LEU A 35 -23.22 2.04 1.17
N LYS A 36 -22.71 1.82 2.39
CA LYS A 36 -23.45 1.20 3.48
C LYS A 36 -23.13 1.84 4.83
N ASP A 37 -24.06 1.72 5.76
CA ASP A 37 -23.87 2.12 7.14
C ASP A 37 -23.37 0.93 8.02
N SER A 38 -23.13 1.23 9.30
CA SER A 38 -22.70 0.23 10.28
C SER A 38 -23.78 -0.78 10.68
N PHE A 39 -25.02 -0.57 10.25
CA PHE A 39 -26.15 -1.49 10.47
C PHE A 39 -26.40 -2.42 9.27
N GLY A 40 -25.59 -2.28 8.20
CA GLY A 40 -25.72 -3.08 6.98
C GLY A 40 -26.75 -2.56 5.98
N ASN A 41 -27.34 -1.38 6.20
CA ASN A 41 -28.21 -0.76 5.20
C ASN A 41 -27.36 -0.30 4.01
N ILE A 42 -27.79 -0.63 2.78
CA ILE A 42 -27.08 -0.24 1.56
C ILE A 42 -27.88 0.84 0.83
N TYR A 43 -27.22 1.89 0.39
CA TYR A 43 -27.78 3.10 -0.17
C TYR A 43 -27.55 3.27 -1.67
N GLU A 44 -26.85 2.35 -2.29
CA GLU A 44 -26.54 2.32 -3.73
C GLU A 44 -27.10 1.03 -4.33
N LEU A 45 -27.83 1.14 -5.44
CA LEU A 45 -28.46 0.01 -6.12
C LEU A 45 -27.51 -0.63 -7.14
N THR A 46 -26.70 0.19 -7.82
CA THR A 46 -25.76 -0.19 -8.87
C THR A 46 -24.46 0.58 -8.77
N PRO A 47 -23.38 0.15 -9.46
CA PRO A 47 -22.17 0.95 -9.57
C PRO A 47 -22.36 2.37 -10.12
N ASP A 48 -23.39 2.62 -10.91
CA ASP A 48 -23.66 3.98 -11.41
C ASP A 48 -24.05 4.96 -10.27
N ASP A 49 -24.72 4.48 -9.22
CA ASP A 49 -25.01 5.31 -8.04
C ASP A 49 -23.71 5.71 -7.32
N MET A 50 -22.77 4.76 -7.22
CA MET A 50 -21.43 5.01 -6.70
C MET A 50 -20.68 6.02 -7.58
N HIS A 51 -20.66 5.84 -8.88
CA HIS A 51 -20.01 6.76 -9.83
C HIS A 51 -20.61 8.18 -9.73
N ARG A 52 -21.93 8.30 -9.57
CA ARG A 52 -22.60 9.60 -9.34
C ARG A 52 -22.20 10.25 -8.01
N ARG A 53 -22.07 9.47 -6.94
CA ARG A 53 -21.59 9.96 -5.66
C ARG A 53 -20.18 10.53 -5.78
N LEU A 54 -19.27 9.78 -6.41
CA LEU A 54 -17.89 10.23 -6.65
C LEU A 54 -17.85 11.50 -7.49
N ALA A 55 -18.55 11.49 -8.64
CA ALA A 55 -18.58 12.64 -9.56
C ALA A 55 -19.11 13.92 -8.89
N ARG A 56 -20.13 13.80 -8.05
CA ARG A 56 -20.70 14.94 -7.33
C ARG A 56 -19.73 15.58 -6.34
N GLU A 57 -19.05 14.75 -5.55
CA GLU A 57 -18.12 15.26 -4.54
C GLU A 57 -16.87 15.88 -5.18
N ILE A 58 -16.35 15.25 -6.24
CA ILE A 58 -15.22 15.79 -7.00
C ILE A 58 -15.63 17.10 -7.69
N ALA A 59 -16.80 17.15 -8.36
CA ALA A 59 -17.28 18.37 -8.98
C ALA A 59 -17.47 19.51 -7.98
N ARG A 60 -17.75 19.21 -6.72
CA ARG A 60 -17.85 20.20 -5.65
C ARG A 60 -16.48 20.83 -5.34
N ILE A 61 -15.42 20.03 -5.28
CA ILE A 61 -14.05 20.52 -5.08
C ILE A 61 -13.57 21.31 -6.30
N GLU A 62 -13.86 20.82 -7.49
CA GLU A 62 -13.52 21.46 -8.77
C GLU A 62 -13.99 22.94 -8.85
N GLN A 63 -15.07 23.31 -8.16
CA GLN A 63 -15.54 24.71 -8.13
C GLN A 63 -14.51 25.69 -7.53
N ASN A 64 -13.50 25.19 -6.83
CA ASN A 64 -12.43 26.00 -6.28
C ASN A 64 -11.34 26.32 -7.31
N TYR A 65 -11.37 25.68 -8.49
CA TYR A 65 -10.33 25.73 -9.50
C TYR A 65 -10.80 26.35 -10.83
N PRO A 66 -9.88 26.86 -11.65
CA PRO A 66 -10.21 27.35 -13.00
C PRO A 66 -10.71 26.23 -13.92
N ASN A 67 -11.73 26.53 -14.72
CA ASN A 67 -12.35 25.61 -15.67
C ASN A 67 -12.78 24.30 -15.00
N PRO A 68 -13.69 24.34 -14.02
CA PRO A 68 -14.09 23.18 -13.26
C PRO A 68 -14.75 22.12 -14.14
N MET A 69 -14.39 20.85 -13.91
CA MET A 69 -15.14 19.73 -14.47
C MET A 69 -16.52 19.63 -13.85
N SER A 70 -17.52 19.42 -14.67
CA SER A 70 -18.91 19.23 -14.21
C SER A 70 -19.12 17.83 -13.66
N GLU A 71 -20.17 17.64 -12.85
CA GLU A 71 -20.59 16.32 -12.37
C GLU A 71 -20.82 15.34 -13.52
N GLU A 72 -21.39 15.81 -14.65
CA GLU A 72 -21.68 14.96 -15.79
C GLU A 72 -20.41 14.52 -16.53
N GLU A 73 -19.45 15.41 -16.73
CA GLU A 73 -18.15 15.07 -17.34
C GLU A 73 -17.42 14.03 -16.49
N LEU A 74 -17.35 14.22 -15.19
CA LEU A 74 -16.74 13.27 -14.24
C LEU A 74 -17.48 11.92 -14.24
N PHE A 75 -18.81 11.96 -14.26
CA PHE A 75 -19.59 10.72 -14.32
C PHE A 75 -19.33 9.91 -15.59
N GLU A 76 -19.25 10.56 -16.75
CA GLU A 76 -18.93 9.85 -18.00
C GLU A 76 -17.51 9.28 -18.04
N LEU A 77 -16.56 9.86 -17.31
CA LEU A 77 -15.21 9.29 -17.13
C LEU A 77 -15.25 8.00 -16.31
N PHE A 78 -16.10 7.93 -15.27
CA PHE A 78 -16.20 6.78 -14.35
C PHE A 78 -17.16 5.69 -14.82
N ARG A 79 -18.23 6.10 -15.50
CA ARG A 79 -19.37 5.24 -15.88
C ARG A 79 -18.91 3.93 -16.52
N ASN A 80 -19.50 2.82 -16.06
CA ASN A 80 -19.15 1.46 -16.49
C ASN A 80 -17.65 1.11 -16.32
N PHE A 81 -16.93 1.79 -15.44
CA PHE A 81 -15.48 1.62 -15.28
C PHE A 81 -14.72 1.82 -16.60
N LYS A 82 -15.24 2.72 -17.44
CA LYS A 82 -14.81 2.81 -18.83
C LYS A 82 -13.41 3.42 -18.98
N TYR A 83 -13.17 4.60 -18.43
CA TYR A 83 -11.92 5.34 -18.64
C TYR A 83 -11.09 5.47 -17.39
N ILE A 84 -11.65 6.04 -16.34
CA ILE A 84 -10.99 6.32 -15.06
C ILE A 84 -11.70 5.54 -13.97
N VAL A 85 -10.91 4.83 -13.17
CA VAL A 85 -11.41 3.97 -12.09
C VAL A 85 -10.71 4.34 -10.79
N PRO A 86 -11.31 5.18 -9.93
CA PRO A 86 -10.84 5.34 -8.56
C PRO A 86 -10.81 3.98 -7.87
N GLN A 87 -9.77 3.71 -7.07
CA GLN A 87 -9.59 2.38 -6.50
C GLN A 87 -9.59 2.42 -4.96
N GLY A 88 -10.06 1.32 -4.36
CA GLY A 88 -9.96 1.11 -2.92
C GLY A 88 -10.63 2.19 -2.08
N SER A 89 -9.83 2.95 -1.34
CA SER A 89 -10.31 3.95 -0.38
C SER A 89 -11.05 5.12 -1.02
N PRO A 90 -10.61 5.75 -2.11
CA PRO A 90 -11.39 6.76 -2.81
C PRO A 90 -12.78 6.26 -3.22
N MET A 91 -12.87 5.07 -3.79
CA MET A 91 -14.14 4.50 -4.26
C MET A 91 -15.16 4.32 -3.11
N THR A 92 -14.70 3.94 -1.93
CA THR A 92 -15.56 3.70 -0.77
C THR A 92 -15.75 4.91 0.15
N GLY A 93 -14.73 5.80 0.22
CA GLY A 93 -14.68 6.89 1.18
C GLY A 93 -15.29 8.20 0.68
N ILE A 94 -15.10 8.55 -0.59
CA ILE A 94 -15.58 9.83 -1.13
C ILE A 94 -17.11 9.92 -0.98
N GLY A 95 -17.58 10.97 -0.30
CA GLY A 95 -19.00 11.19 -0.04
C GLY A 95 -19.66 10.20 0.93
N ASN A 96 -18.87 9.34 1.59
CA ASN A 96 -19.38 8.41 2.59
C ASN A 96 -19.51 9.11 3.95
N LYS A 97 -20.76 9.33 4.39
CA LYS A 97 -21.08 9.97 5.68
C LYS A 97 -21.33 8.97 6.81
N HIS A 98 -21.22 7.68 6.55
CA HIS A 98 -21.56 6.61 7.50
C HIS A 98 -20.33 6.01 8.18
N GLN A 99 -19.16 6.17 7.58
CA GLN A 99 -17.90 5.59 8.06
C GLN A 99 -16.79 6.62 8.01
N VAL A 100 -15.92 6.60 9.01
CA VAL A 100 -14.65 7.37 8.98
C VAL A 100 -13.62 6.50 8.27
N ALA A 101 -13.28 6.88 7.05
CA ALA A 101 -12.26 6.21 6.24
C ALA A 101 -11.30 7.24 5.66
N SER A 102 -10.04 6.89 5.51
CA SER A 102 -9.10 7.66 4.72
C SER A 102 -9.40 7.52 3.23
N LEU A 103 -9.13 8.53 2.44
CA LEU A 103 -9.12 8.44 0.98
C LEU A 103 -7.77 7.93 0.45
N SER A 104 -6.75 7.89 1.31
CA SER A 104 -5.47 7.24 1.00
C SER A 104 -5.56 5.72 1.16
N ASN A 105 -4.97 4.99 0.23
CA ASN A 105 -4.99 3.54 0.22
C ASN A 105 -3.90 2.93 1.09
N CYS A 106 -2.72 3.54 1.08
CA CYS A 106 -1.53 3.03 1.75
C CYS A 106 -0.71 4.15 2.37
N PHE A 107 0.08 3.77 3.38
CA PHE A 107 0.93 4.67 4.15
C PHE A 107 2.27 4.00 4.43
N VAL A 108 3.32 4.80 4.53
CA VAL A 108 4.55 4.40 5.19
C VAL A 108 4.67 5.17 6.50
N ILE A 109 4.97 4.49 7.58
CA ILE A 109 5.11 5.08 8.92
C ILE A 109 6.46 4.70 9.54
N GLY A 110 6.82 5.39 10.61
CA GLY A 110 8.08 5.17 11.32
C GLY A 110 9.17 6.13 10.86
N PHE A 111 10.24 6.17 11.64
CA PHE A 111 11.41 7.01 11.41
C PHE A 111 12.63 6.15 11.15
N ASP A 112 13.62 6.73 10.53
CA ASP A 112 14.90 6.09 10.24
C ASP A 112 15.86 6.03 11.45
N THR A 113 15.71 6.92 12.46
CA THR A 113 16.71 7.09 13.50
C THR A 113 16.28 6.84 14.94
N ASP A 114 15.04 7.15 15.34
CA ASP A 114 14.65 7.17 16.76
C ASP A 114 13.69 6.04 17.18
N SER A 115 13.50 5.03 16.35
CA SER A 115 12.54 3.96 16.56
C SER A 115 13.10 2.70 17.25
N ASP A 116 14.38 2.74 17.67
CA ASP A 116 15.01 1.65 18.44
C ASP A 116 14.76 1.77 19.95
N SER A 117 13.50 1.98 20.33
CA SER A 117 13.07 1.91 21.72
C SER A 117 11.75 1.17 21.82
N TYR A 118 11.51 0.50 22.96
CA TYR A 118 10.27 -0.21 23.18
C TYR A 118 9.04 0.72 23.09
N GLY A 119 9.19 1.96 23.55
CA GLY A 119 8.14 2.99 23.44
C GLY A 119 7.83 3.35 22.00
N ALA A 120 8.86 3.56 21.15
CA ALA A 120 8.68 3.85 19.73
C ALA A 120 8.05 2.65 18.98
N ILE A 121 8.48 1.43 19.28
CA ILE A 121 7.93 0.20 18.69
C ILE A 121 6.44 0.06 19.00
N ILE A 122 6.02 0.31 20.25
CA ILE A 122 4.60 0.26 20.64
C ILE A 122 3.80 1.38 20.01
N LYS A 123 4.36 2.60 19.95
CA LYS A 123 3.72 3.73 19.28
C LYS A 123 3.49 3.44 17.80
N LEU A 124 4.46 2.85 17.12
CA LEU A 124 4.33 2.47 15.72
C LEU A 124 3.23 1.42 15.51
N ASP A 125 3.07 0.47 16.43
CA ASP A 125 1.99 -0.52 16.44
C ASP A 125 0.61 0.16 16.60
N GLU A 126 0.50 1.15 17.48
CA GLU A 126 -0.72 1.95 17.62
C GLU A 126 -1.05 2.70 16.33
N GLU A 127 -0.09 3.41 15.75
CA GLU A 127 -0.27 4.17 14.50
C GLU A 127 -0.71 3.24 13.36
N GLN A 128 -0.07 2.07 13.23
CA GLN A 128 -0.47 1.02 12.29
C GLN A 128 -1.96 0.67 12.42
N VAL A 129 -2.40 0.37 13.64
CA VAL A 129 -3.80 0.01 13.94
C VAL A 129 -4.74 1.16 13.60
N GLN A 130 -4.39 2.41 13.94
CA GLN A 130 -5.23 3.58 13.65
C GLN A 130 -5.43 3.82 12.14
N LEU A 131 -4.39 3.61 11.34
CA LEU A 131 -4.48 3.71 9.89
C LEU A 131 -5.29 2.55 9.28
N MET A 132 -5.04 1.33 9.75
CA MET A 132 -5.76 0.15 9.27
C MET A 132 -7.25 0.20 9.58
N LYS A 133 -7.66 0.74 10.72
CA LYS A 133 -9.08 0.99 11.06
C LYS A 133 -9.76 1.92 10.06
N ARG A 134 -9.01 2.77 9.38
CA ARG A 134 -9.48 3.70 8.34
C ARG A 134 -9.27 3.18 6.92
N ARG A 135 -9.07 1.86 6.75
CA ARG A 135 -8.87 1.16 5.49
C ARG A 135 -7.50 1.37 4.84
N GLY A 136 -6.56 2.04 5.50
CA GLY A 136 -5.19 2.20 5.03
C GLY A 136 -4.39 0.89 5.12
N GLY A 137 -3.60 0.57 4.11
CA GLY A 137 -2.50 -0.37 4.20
C GLY A 137 -1.27 0.32 4.78
N VAL A 138 -0.38 -0.40 5.45
CA VAL A 138 0.77 0.21 6.13
C VAL A 138 2.05 -0.52 5.76
N GLY A 139 3.14 0.23 5.56
CA GLY A 139 4.48 -0.32 5.46
C GLY A 139 5.42 0.38 6.42
N HIS A 140 6.36 -0.37 7.01
CA HIS A 140 7.43 0.22 7.79
C HIS A 140 8.70 -0.64 7.80
N ASP A 141 9.82 0.00 8.08
CA ASP A 141 11.13 -0.61 8.08
C ASP A 141 11.57 -1.03 9.48
N LEU A 142 12.24 -2.16 9.59
CA LEU A 142 12.75 -2.68 10.84
C LEU A 142 14.27 -2.55 10.99
N SER A 143 14.95 -1.98 9.99
CA SER A 143 16.42 -1.92 9.94
C SER A 143 17.04 -1.07 11.05
N HIS A 144 16.26 -0.20 11.68
CA HIS A 144 16.72 0.64 12.79
C HIS A 144 16.51 0.00 14.17
N ILE A 145 15.88 -1.15 14.27
CA ILE A 145 15.78 -1.92 15.52
C ILE A 145 17.08 -2.68 15.73
N ARG A 146 17.69 -2.54 16.91
CA ARG A 146 18.97 -3.21 17.22
C ARG A 146 18.91 -4.73 17.09
N PRO A 147 19.98 -5.36 16.61
CA PRO A 147 20.01 -6.81 16.39
C PRO A 147 19.92 -7.61 17.68
N LYS A 148 19.59 -8.88 17.53
CA LYS A 148 19.54 -9.86 18.62
C LYS A 148 20.88 -9.93 19.35
N GLY A 149 20.82 -10.00 20.70
CA GLY A 149 22.00 -10.07 21.53
C GLY A 149 22.66 -8.73 21.84
N SER A 150 22.21 -7.64 21.20
CA SER A 150 22.70 -6.29 21.46
C SER A 150 22.41 -5.86 22.91
N PRO A 151 23.29 -5.08 23.57
CA PRO A 151 23.07 -4.65 24.94
C PRO A 151 21.88 -3.69 25.05
N VAL A 152 21.07 -3.88 26.08
CA VAL A 152 20.00 -2.95 26.49
C VAL A 152 20.20 -2.53 27.95
N LYS A 153 19.79 -1.30 28.28
CA LYS A 153 19.96 -0.70 29.61
C LYS A 153 18.81 -1.03 30.57
N ASN A 154 18.20 -2.20 30.43
CA ASN A 154 17.13 -2.65 31.31
C ASN A 154 17.42 -4.07 31.85
N SER A 155 16.51 -4.65 32.64
CA SER A 155 16.68 -5.95 33.28
C SER A 155 16.84 -7.12 32.30
N ALA A 156 16.51 -6.96 31.02
CA ALA A 156 16.69 -7.99 29.99
C ALA A 156 18.16 -8.14 29.57
N LEU A 157 19.00 -7.12 29.77
CA LEU A 157 20.41 -7.02 29.41
C LEU A 157 20.71 -7.11 27.91
N THR A 158 19.94 -7.89 27.16
CA THR A 158 20.13 -8.09 25.70
C THR A 158 18.83 -7.97 24.93
N SER A 159 18.93 -7.51 23.67
CA SER A 159 17.82 -7.43 22.71
C SER A 159 17.41 -8.80 22.20
N THR A 160 16.13 -8.97 21.94
CA THR A 160 15.54 -10.16 21.28
C THR A 160 15.65 -10.09 19.75
N GLY A 161 16.07 -8.96 19.19
CA GLY A 161 16.15 -8.71 17.73
C GLY A 161 14.81 -8.36 17.12
N ILE A 162 14.74 -8.42 15.78
CA ILE A 162 13.58 -7.92 15.02
C ILE A 162 12.39 -8.90 14.95
N VAL A 163 12.63 -10.22 14.98
CA VAL A 163 11.58 -11.25 14.73
C VAL A 163 10.39 -11.14 15.68
N PRO A 164 10.54 -10.97 17.02
CA PRO A 164 9.39 -10.81 17.91
C PRO A 164 8.52 -9.59 17.57
N PHE A 165 9.11 -8.53 17.05
CA PHE A 165 8.36 -7.34 16.62
C PHE A 165 7.65 -7.55 15.29
N MET A 166 8.20 -8.35 14.37
CA MET A 166 7.48 -8.80 13.16
C MET A 166 6.20 -9.55 13.54
N GLU A 167 6.26 -10.46 14.52
CA GLU A 167 5.10 -11.20 15.01
C GLU A 167 4.07 -10.27 15.66
N ARG A 168 4.54 -9.29 16.45
CA ARG A 168 3.68 -8.29 17.07
C ARG A 168 2.87 -7.52 16.04
N TYR A 169 3.53 -6.88 15.08
CA TYR A 169 2.89 -6.10 14.03
C TYR A 169 1.98 -6.95 13.13
N SER A 170 2.40 -8.18 12.84
CA SER A 170 1.57 -9.15 12.13
C SER A 170 0.29 -9.52 12.90
N ASN A 171 0.37 -9.67 14.23
CA ASN A 171 -0.80 -9.94 15.07
C ASN A 171 -1.78 -8.78 15.08
N SER A 172 -1.31 -7.56 15.30
CA SER A 172 -2.13 -6.35 15.28
C SER A 172 -2.85 -6.17 13.93
N THR A 173 -2.17 -6.50 12.82
CA THR A 173 -2.80 -6.49 11.47
C THR A 173 -3.98 -7.46 11.37
N ARG A 174 -3.86 -8.64 11.98
CA ARG A 174 -4.95 -9.66 11.94
C ARG A 174 -6.13 -9.30 12.84
N GLU A 175 -5.89 -8.54 13.89
CA GLU A 175 -6.93 -8.08 14.83
C GLU A 175 -7.84 -7.03 14.20
N VAL A 176 -7.32 -6.23 13.26
CA VAL A 176 -8.08 -5.16 12.64
C VAL A 176 -8.94 -5.68 11.50
N ALA A 177 -10.25 -5.72 11.75
CA ALA A 177 -11.25 -6.00 10.72
C ALA A 177 -11.56 -4.75 9.89
N GLN A 178 -11.71 -4.90 8.58
CA GLN A 178 -12.02 -3.83 7.61
C GLN A 178 -13.25 -4.20 6.74
N ASP A 179 -14.35 -4.61 7.35
CA ASP A 179 -15.59 -4.98 6.65
C ASP A 179 -15.34 -5.95 5.47
N GLY A 180 -14.93 -7.17 5.81
CA GLY A 180 -14.64 -8.25 4.84
C GLY A 180 -13.28 -8.13 4.14
N ARG A 181 -12.47 -7.12 4.50
CA ARG A 181 -11.07 -6.98 4.09
C ARG A 181 -10.16 -7.16 5.32
N ARG A 182 -9.01 -7.79 5.15
CA ARG A 182 -7.96 -7.83 6.18
C ARG A 182 -7.10 -6.57 6.11
N GLY A 183 -6.48 -6.17 7.21
CA GLY A 183 -5.40 -5.22 7.22
C GLY A 183 -4.28 -5.68 6.28
N ALA A 184 -3.52 -4.75 5.73
CA ALA A 184 -2.39 -5.03 4.86
C ALA A 184 -1.13 -4.36 5.43
N LEU A 185 -0.07 -5.15 5.59
CA LEU A 185 1.19 -4.72 6.18
C LEU A 185 2.37 -5.14 5.31
N MET A 186 3.33 -4.24 5.12
CA MET A 186 4.68 -4.54 4.63
C MET A 186 5.68 -4.32 5.76
N LEU A 187 6.53 -5.29 5.98
CA LEU A 187 7.72 -5.16 6.82
C LEU A 187 8.96 -5.27 5.93
N THR A 188 9.86 -4.32 6.03
CA THR A 188 11.12 -4.33 5.29
C THR A 188 12.31 -4.39 6.24
N VAL A 189 13.42 -4.93 5.75
CA VAL A 189 14.72 -4.88 6.41
C VAL A 189 15.83 -4.75 5.36
N SER A 190 16.87 -3.99 5.66
CA SER A 190 18.08 -3.97 4.84
C SER A 190 18.86 -5.28 5.00
N VAL A 191 19.40 -5.79 3.91
CA VAL A 191 20.32 -6.94 3.93
C VAL A 191 21.59 -6.66 4.76
N LYS A 192 21.94 -5.37 4.95
CA LYS A 192 23.03 -4.91 5.84
C LYS A 192 22.76 -5.18 7.32
N HIS A 193 21.50 -5.40 7.70
CA HIS A 193 21.14 -5.63 9.09
C HIS A 193 21.57 -7.02 9.57
N PRO A 194 22.18 -7.16 10.75
CA PRO A 194 22.65 -8.46 11.26
C PRO A 194 21.56 -9.53 11.43
N ASP A 195 20.32 -9.13 11.68
CA ASP A 195 19.19 -10.08 11.80
C ASP A 195 18.50 -10.37 10.44
N SER A 196 19.05 -9.93 9.31
CA SER A 196 18.41 -10.10 7.99
C SER A 196 18.15 -11.58 7.64
N GLU A 197 19.03 -12.49 8.01
CA GLU A 197 18.79 -13.92 7.82
C GLU A 197 17.59 -14.44 8.61
N SER A 198 17.46 -14.03 9.88
CA SER A 198 16.30 -14.39 10.71
C SER A 198 14.98 -13.81 10.17
N PHE A 199 15.06 -12.61 9.58
CA PHE A 199 13.93 -11.99 8.89
C PHE A 199 13.52 -12.80 7.65
N ILE A 200 14.48 -13.21 6.82
CA ILE A 200 14.26 -14.01 5.60
C ILE A 200 13.56 -15.34 5.96
N ASP A 201 13.94 -15.94 7.09
CA ASP A 201 13.41 -17.21 7.55
C ASP A 201 12.10 -17.09 8.35
N ALA A 202 11.68 -15.88 8.72
CA ALA A 202 10.58 -15.67 9.67
C ALA A 202 9.24 -16.27 9.24
N LYS A 203 8.98 -16.40 7.94
CA LYS A 203 7.74 -16.97 7.39
C LYS A 203 7.88 -18.45 6.96
N MET A 204 9.05 -19.04 7.09
CA MET A 204 9.26 -20.44 6.76
C MET A 204 8.63 -21.38 7.82
N GLU A 205 8.45 -20.90 9.04
CA GLU A 205 7.70 -21.60 10.05
C GLU A 205 6.20 -21.34 9.91
N SER A 206 5.45 -22.43 9.72
CA SER A 206 4.00 -22.35 9.50
C SER A 206 3.29 -21.60 10.64
N GLY A 207 2.46 -20.64 10.28
CA GLY A 207 1.65 -19.85 11.21
C GLY A 207 2.32 -18.60 11.78
N LYS A 208 3.62 -18.36 11.49
CA LYS A 208 4.30 -17.12 11.90
C LYS A 208 4.15 -16.00 10.87
N VAL A 209 4.09 -14.77 11.33
CA VAL A 209 4.05 -13.53 10.55
C VAL A 209 3.03 -13.55 9.40
N THR A 210 1.88 -14.19 9.61
CA THR A 210 0.85 -14.41 8.57
C THR A 210 0.06 -13.14 8.21
N GLY A 211 0.16 -12.09 9.00
CA GLY A 211 -0.51 -10.80 8.78
C GLY A 211 0.34 -9.76 8.05
N ALA A 212 1.56 -10.09 7.63
CA ALA A 212 2.46 -9.16 6.97
C ALA A 212 3.06 -9.77 5.70
N ASN A 213 3.26 -8.96 4.66
CA ASN A 213 4.21 -9.20 3.60
C ASN A 213 5.60 -8.80 4.10
N VAL A 214 6.64 -9.48 3.65
CA VAL A 214 8.01 -9.20 4.05
C VAL A 214 8.91 -9.04 2.83
N SER A 215 9.76 -8.00 2.84
CA SER A 215 10.69 -7.74 1.74
C SER A 215 12.06 -7.32 2.24
N VAL A 216 13.10 -7.80 1.57
CA VAL A 216 14.49 -7.47 1.88
C VAL A 216 14.97 -6.36 0.95
N LYS A 217 15.52 -5.30 1.52
CA LYS A 217 16.21 -4.25 0.78
C LYS A 217 17.60 -4.73 0.39
N ILE A 218 17.80 -4.92 -0.89
CA ILE A 218 19.06 -5.39 -1.48
C ILE A 218 19.83 -4.19 -2.02
N HIS A 219 21.09 -4.06 -1.60
CA HIS A 219 22.01 -3.04 -2.06
C HIS A 219 22.90 -3.54 -3.21
N ASP A 220 23.42 -2.63 -4.02
CA ASP A 220 24.28 -2.96 -5.17
C ASP A 220 25.53 -3.69 -4.72
N ASP A 221 26.18 -3.23 -3.63
CA ASP A 221 27.36 -3.84 -3.02
C ASP A 221 27.11 -5.30 -2.57
N PHE A 222 25.92 -5.59 -2.03
CA PHE A 222 25.54 -6.95 -1.68
C PHE A 222 25.39 -7.84 -2.92
N MET A 223 24.77 -7.34 -3.98
CA MET A 223 24.63 -8.10 -5.22
C MET A 223 25.98 -8.40 -5.86
N GLU A 224 26.90 -7.44 -5.86
CA GLU A 224 28.28 -7.66 -6.34
C GLU A 224 29.00 -8.74 -5.53
N ALA A 225 28.88 -8.69 -4.19
CA ALA A 225 29.45 -9.70 -3.31
C ALA A 225 28.82 -11.08 -3.52
N ALA A 226 27.48 -11.14 -3.70
CA ALA A 226 26.77 -12.40 -3.94
C ALA A 226 27.15 -13.04 -5.27
N LEU A 227 27.26 -12.26 -6.35
CA LEU A 227 27.65 -12.74 -7.68
C LEU A 227 29.11 -13.19 -7.74
N SER A 228 29.99 -12.49 -7.03
CA SER A 228 31.43 -12.81 -6.96
C SER A 228 31.79 -13.80 -5.85
N ASN A 229 30.78 -14.28 -5.09
CA ASN A 229 30.94 -15.20 -3.95
C ASN A 229 31.94 -14.67 -2.90
N GLN A 230 31.86 -13.38 -2.60
CA GLN A 230 32.68 -12.72 -1.59
C GLN A 230 31.95 -12.65 -0.25
N PRO A 231 32.68 -12.50 0.88
CA PRO A 231 32.09 -12.18 2.15
C PRO A 231 31.42 -10.81 2.11
N TYR A 232 30.42 -10.60 2.95
CA TYR A 232 29.67 -9.35 3.08
C TYR A 232 29.60 -8.94 4.56
N GLU A 233 29.92 -7.69 4.84
CA GLU A 233 29.85 -7.17 6.20
C GLU A 233 28.43 -6.63 6.48
N GLN A 234 27.80 -7.18 7.47
CA GLN A 234 26.58 -6.63 8.07
C GLN A 234 26.92 -5.77 9.27
N GLN A 235 26.17 -4.70 9.49
CA GLN A 235 26.48 -3.76 10.56
C GLN A 235 25.23 -3.15 11.21
N TYR A 236 25.40 -2.60 12.40
CA TYR A 236 24.38 -1.80 13.08
C TYR A 236 25.01 -0.65 13.87
N PRO A 237 24.44 0.58 13.80
CA PRO A 237 23.38 1.01 12.87
C PRO A 237 23.79 0.86 11.40
N ILE A 238 22.84 0.53 10.52
CA ILE A 238 23.14 0.14 9.13
C ILE A 238 23.77 1.26 8.29
N GLU A 239 23.42 2.53 8.59
CA GLU A 239 23.90 3.72 7.87
C GLU A 239 25.07 4.42 8.61
N SER A 240 25.58 3.86 9.72
CA SER A 240 26.62 4.49 10.52
C SER A 240 28.00 4.27 9.91
N GLU A 241 28.79 5.34 9.81
CA GLU A 241 30.22 5.23 9.50
C GLU A 241 31.03 4.59 10.66
N THR A 242 30.49 4.63 11.87
CA THR A 242 31.08 4.05 13.07
C THR A 242 30.13 3.06 13.76
N PRO A 243 29.75 1.98 13.09
CA PRO A 243 28.82 1.00 13.66
C PRO A 243 29.47 0.31 14.87
N TRP A 244 28.65 0.07 15.90
CA TRP A 244 29.14 -0.58 17.11
C TRP A 244 28.93 -2.10 17.10
N PHE A 245 28.20 -2.63 16.08
CA PHE A 245 28.05 -4.05 15.83
C PHE A 245 28.43 -4.35 14.38
N LYS A 246 29.25 -5.37 14.17
CA LYS A 246 29.64 -5.87 12.84
C LYS A 246 29.68 -7.39 12.86
N GLN A 247 29.28 -7.99 11.75
CA GLN A 247 29.49 -9.41 11.49
C GLN A 247 29.75 -9.66 10.01
N GLU A 248 30.55 -10.65 9.71
CA GLU A 248 30.78 -11.10 8.35
C GLU A 248 29.84 -12.25 8.02
N THR A 249 29.27 -12.25 6.83
CA THR A 249 28.39 -13.30 6.32
C THR A 249 28.73 -13.65 4.86
N ASN A 250 28.18 -14.72 4.36
CA ASN A 250 28.32 -15.12 2.97
C ASN A 250 27.15 -14.58 2.14
N ALA A 251 27.40 -13.55 1.30
CA ALA A 251 26.37 -12.92 0.46
C ALA A 251 25.68 -13.91 -0.48
N ASN A 252 26.43 -14.84 -1.11
CA ASN A 252 25.86 -15.84 -2.01
C ASN A 252 24.93 -16.82 -1.28
N ALA A 253 25.26 -17.20 -0.04
CA ALA A 253 24.43 -18.06 0.78
C ALA A 253 23.10 -17.36 1.16
N ILE A 254 23.16 -16.07 1.56
CA ILE A 254 21.96 -15.28 1.85
C ILE A 254 21.10 -15.13 0.58
N TRP A 255 21.70 -14.83 -0.58
CA TRP A 255 20.96 -14.71 -1.83
C TRP A 255 20.25 -16.00 -2.21
N LYS A 256 20.95 -17.14 -2.13
CA LYS A 256 20.34 -18.47 -2.36
C LYS A 256 19.20 -18.78 -1.39
N LYS A 257 19.33 -18.36 -0.13
CA LYS A 257 18.27 -18.50 0.88
C LYS A 257 17.04 -17.69 0.51
N ILE A 258 17.20 -16.42 0.09
CA ILE A 258 16.10 -15.57 -0.39
C ILE A 258 15.38 -16.27 -1.56
N VAL A 259 16.12 -16.70 -2.57
CA VAL A 259 15.56 -17.38 -3.75
C VAL A 259 14.83 -18.66 -3.37
N HIS A 260 15.42 -19.48 -2.48
CA HIS A 260 14.80 -20.71 -2.02
C HIS A 260 13.49 -20.47 -1.25
N ASN A 261 13.50 -19.53 -0.30
CA ASN A 261 12.33 -19.20 0.51
C ASN A 261 11.22 -18.59 -0.35
N ALA A 262 11.56 -17.69 -1.29
CA ALA A 262 10.61 -17.13 -2.24
C ALA A 262 9.99 -18.20 -3.16
N TRP A 263 10.77 -19.17 -3.61
CA TRP A 263 10.25 -20.31 -4.37
C TRP A 263 9.28 -21.18 -3.54
N GLN A 264 9.57 -21.39 -2.26
CA GLN A 264 8.79 -22.26 -1.41
C GLN A 264 7.51 -21.59 -0.88
N SER A 265 7.56 -20.30 -0.53
CA SER A 265 6.49 -19.59 0.18
C SER A 265 6.02 -18.30 -0.51
N ALA A 266 6.54 -17.95 -1.69
CA ALA A 266 6.36 -16.68 -2.38
C ALA A 266 6.92 -15.45 -1.64
N GLU A 267 7.68 -15.65 -0.57
CA GLU A 267 8.30 -14.60 0.25
C GLU A 267 9.67 -15.04 0.76
N PRO A 268 10.62 -14.11 1.05
CA PRO A 268 10.46 -12.66 1.01
C PRO A 268 10.42 -12.09 -0.40
N GLY A 269 9.83 -10.90 -0.55
CA GLY A 269 10.05 -10.05 -1.70
C GLY A 269 11.45 -9.43 -1.68
N VAL A 270 11.88 -8.87 -2.83
CA VAL A 270 13.17 -8.20 -3.00
C VAL A 270 12.93 -6.76 -3.47
N LEU A 271 13.57 -5.82 -2.81
CA LEU A 271 13.58 -4.40 -3.17
C LEU A 271 15.03 -4.03 -3.53
N PHE A 272 15.31 -3.74 -4.79
CA PHE A 272 16.62 -3.24 -5.23
C PHE A 272 16.77 -1.80 -4.78
N TRP A 273 17.27 -1.64 -3.55
CA TRP A 273 17.11 -0.43 -2.77
C TRP A 273 17.86 0.77 -3.38
N ASP A 274 19.08 0.57 -3.84
CA ASP A 274 19.86 1.66 -4.43
C ASP A 274 19.26 2.13 -5.76
N THR A 275 18.65 1.22 -6.53
CA THR A 275 17.89 1.58 -7.73
C THR A 275 16.63 2.37 -7.37
N ILE A 276 15.91 1.94 -6.33
CA ILE A 276 14.72 2.67 -5.84
C ILE A 276 15.10 4.10 -5.45
N ILE A 277 16.16 4.29 -4.66
CA ILE A 277 16.59 5.62 -4.23
C ILE A 277 17.03 6.50 -5.41
N ARG A 278 17.68 5.93 -6.42
CA ARG A 278 18.08 6.69 -7.61
C ARG A 278 16.91 7.15 -8.48
N GLU A 279 15.86 6.34 -8.58
CA GLU A 279 14.76 6.55 -9.53
C GLU A 279 13.47 7.06 -8.87
N SER A 280 13.39 7.01 -7.55
CA SER A 280 12.20 7.42 -6.80
C SER A 280 12.00 8.93 -6.81
N VAL A 281 10.76 9.37 -7.06
CA VAL A 281 10.40 10.79 -7.09
C VAL A 281 10.63 11.48 -5.74
N PRO A 282 10.28 10.91 -4.57
CA PRO A 282 10.55 11.57 -3.28
C PRO A 282 12.02 11.88 -3.04
N ASP A 283 12.91 10.98 -3.44
CA ASP A 283 14.35 11.10 -3.11
C ASP A 283 15.08 12.22 -3.85
N CYS A 284 14.50 12.80 -4.91
CA CYS A 284 15.02 14.04 -5.49
C CYS A 284 14.90 15.25 -4.52
N TYR A 285 14.07 15.11 -3.48
CA TYR A 285 13.88 16.09 -2.41
C TYR A 285 14.49 15.64 -1.06
N ALA A 286 15.42 14.68 -1.08
CA ALA A 286 16.02 14.14 0.15
C ALA A 286 16.66 15.21 1.03
N ASP A 287 17.27 16.25 0.42
CA ASP A 287 17.85 17.40 1.13
C ASP A 287 16.80 18.24 1.91
N LEU A 288 15.53 18.11 1.55
CA LEU A 288 14.40 18.73 2.24
C LEU A 288 13.74 17.79 3.27
N GLY A 289 14.28 16.59 3.47
CA GLY A 289 13.79 15.58 4.40
C GLY A 289 12.85 14.53 3.80
N TYR A 290 12.60 14.56 2.50
CA TYR A 290 11.74 13.58 1.81
C TYR A 290 12.57 12.39 1.33
N LYS A 291 13.02 11.57 2.26
CA LYS A 291 13.81 10.37 1.97
C LYS A 291 12.96 9.11 2.11
N THR A 292 12.95 8.27 1.09
CA THR A 292 12.25 6.98 1.11
C THR A 292 12.82 6.06 2.19
N VAL A 293 11.94 5.44 2.98
CA VAL A 293 12.35 4.51 4.06
C VAL A 293 11.77 3.11 3.90
N SER A 294 10.62 2.96 3.24
CA SER A 294 9.98 1.68 3.00
C SER A 294 9.03 1.78 1.80
N THR A 295 8.22 0.77 1.60
CA THR A 295 7.17 0.75 0.58
C THR A 295 5.79 0.51 1.21
N ASN A 296 4.73 0.74 0.44
CA ASN A 296 3.39 0.31 0.76
C ASN A 296 3.30 -1.24 0.85
N PRO A 297 2.17 -1.83 1.32
CA PRO A 297 2.05 -3.28 1.54
C PRO A 297 2.32 -4.19 0.34
N CYS A 298 2.11 -3.69 -0.89
CA CYS A 298 2.33 -4.47 -2.12
C CYS A 298 3.73 -4.27 -2.72
N GLY A 299 4.51 -3.30 -2.22
CA GLY A 299 5.89 -3.06 -2.63
C GLY A 299 6.09 -2.19 -3.88
N GLU A 300 5.00 -1.71 -4.49
CA GLU A 300 5.07 -0.97 -5.76
C GLU A 300 5.34 0.53 -5.62
N ILE A 301 5.14 1.11 -4.42
CA ILE A 301 5.32 2.54 -4.18
C ILE A 301 6.29 2.78 -3.02
N PRO A 302 7.52 3.23 -3.29
CA PRO A 302 8.44 3.71 -2.26
C PRO A 302 7.95 5.06 -1.72
N LEU A 303 7.97 5.22 -0.39
CA LEU A 303 7.42 6.37 0.30
C LEU A 303 8.35 6.85 1.42
N CYS A 304 8.26 8.15 1.72
CA CYS A 304 8.87 8.77 2.88
C CYS A 304 8.13 8.39 4.18
N PRO A 305 8.72 8.64 5.36
CA PRO A 305 7.97 8.54 6.62
C PRO A 305 6.72 9.42 6.62
N TYR A 306 5.58 8.84 7.04
CA TYR A 306 4.26 9.51 7.12
C TYR A 306 3.73 10.02 5.78
N ASP A 307 4.21 9.45 4.69
CA ASP A 307 3.68 9.68 3.36
C ASP A 307 2.58 8.65 3.02
N SER A 308 1.78 8.97 2.01
CA SER A 308 0.62 8.16 1.63
C SER A 308 0.45 8.09 0.12
N CYS A 309 -0.23 7.05 -0.34
CA CYS A 309 -0.63 6.92 -1.74
C CYS A 309 -2.13 6.81 -1.90
N ARG A 310 -2.62 7.34 -3.01
CA ARG A 310 -3.99 7.20 -3.49
C ARG A 310 -3.97 6.45 -4.80
N LEU A 311 -4.96 5.60 -5.02
CA LEU A 311 -4.99 4.74 -6.21
C LEU A 311 -6.10 5.16 -7.17
N LEU A 312 -5.71 5.29 -8.42
CA LEU A 312 -6.59 5.50 -9.56
C LEU A 312 -6.02 4.73 -10.75
N ALA A 313 -6.87 4.06 -11.50
CA ALA A 313 -6.47 3.36 -12.71
C ALA A 313 -7.10 3.97 -13.95
N ILE A 314 -6.35 3.96 -15.05
CA ILE A 314 -6.85 4.29 -16.38
C ILE A 314 -7.03 2.98 -17.15
N ASN A 315 -8.24 2.74 -17.67
CA ASN A 315 -8.56 1.54 -18.42
C ASN A 315 -8.07 1.67 -19.88
N LEU A 316 -6.87 1.19 -20.16
CA LEU A 316 -6.22 1.33 -21.45
C LEU A 316 -7.01 0.70 -22.60
N TYR A 317 -7.78 -0.37 -22.35
CA TYR A 317 -8.61 -1.02 -23.37
C TYR A 317 -9.63 -0.05 -23.99
N SER A 318 -10.13 0.89 -23.21
CA SER A 318 -11.15 1.86 -23.66
C SER A 318 -10.63 2.89 -24.68
N TYR A 319 -9.34 2.93 -24.89
CA TYR A 319 -8.69 3.80 -25.90
C TYR A 319 -8.29 3.04 -27.17
N VAL A 320 -8.55 1.74 -27.23
CA VAL A 320 -8.31 0.95 -28.44
C VAL A 320 -9.54 1.06 -29.35
N VAL A 321 -9.35 1.69 -30.48
CA VAL A 321 -10.36 1.77 -31.54
C VAL A 321 -10.30 0.49 -32.38
N ASN A 322 -11.46 -0.09 -32.72
CA ASN A 322 -11.59 -1.35 -33.46
C ASN A 322 -10.75 -2.51 -32.87
N PRO A 323 -10.88 -2.83 -31.57
CA PRO A 323 -10.07 -3.86 -30.95
C PRO A 323 -10.21 -5.21 -31.68
N PHE A 324 -9.09 -5.92 -31.79
CA PHE A 324 -8.96 -7.23 -32.49
C PHE A 324 -9.24 -7.21 -34.00
N LYS A 325 -9.24 -6.03 -34.66
CA LYS A 325 -9.34 -5.89 -36.11
C LYS A 325 -8.00 -5.43 -36.70
N GLN A 326 -7.85 -5.56 -38.03
CA GLN A 326 -6.63 -5.17 -38.72
C GLN A 326 -6.34 -3.65 -38.68
N ASP A 327 -7.40 -2.85 -38.57
CA ASP A 327 -7.38 -1.41 -38.42
C ASP A 327 -7.43 -0.92 -36.97
N ALA A 328 -7.10 -1.79 -36.01
CA ALA A 328 -7.01 -1.40 -34.61
C ALA A 328 -5.89 -0.40 -34.38
N TYR A 329 -6.20 0.66 -33.63
CA TYR A 329 -5.20 1.63 -33.18
C TYR A 329 -5.52 2.13 -31.76
N PHE A 330 -4.52 2.71 -31.09
CA PHE A 330 -4.69 3.34 -29.79
C PHE A 330 -4.89 4.84 -29.97
N ASP A 331 -5.97 5.38 -29.41
CA ASP A 331 -6.29 6.81 -29.45
C ASP A 331 -5.47 7.59 -28.42
N PHE A 332 -4.27 7.98 -28.79
CA PHE A 332 -3.35 8.72 -27.93
C PHE A 332 -3.85 10.13 -27.59
N ASP A 333 -4.62 10.77 -28.46
CA ASP A 333 -5.14 12.13 -28.21
C ASP A 333 -6.19 12.09 -27.08
N LEU A 334 -7.15 11.17 -27.18
CA LEU A 334 -8.14 10.96 -26.12
C LEU A 334 -7.49 10.49 -24.82
N PHE A 335 -6.51 9.59 -24.92
CA PHE A 335 -5.78 9.10 -23.75
C PHE A 335 -5.03 10.23 -23.05
N GLY A 336 -4.27 11.06 -23.79
CA GLY A 336 -3.54 12.20 -23.23
C GLY A 336 -4.47 13.17 -22.48
N LYS A 337 -5.61 13.52 -23.10
CA LYS A 337 -6.63 14.35 -22.44
C LYS A 337 -7.13 13.75 -21.13
N HIS A 338 -7.36 12.44 -21.09
CA HIS A 338 -7.85 11.78 -19.88
C HIS A 338 -6.76 11.56 -18.83
N VAL A 339 -5.48 11.52 -19.23
CA VAL A 339 -4.35 11.55 -18.29
C VAL A 339 -4.32 12.87 -17.52
N ASP A 340 -4.50 14.01 -18.21
CA ASP A 340 -4.61 15.33 -17.56
C ASP A 340 -5.77 15.36 -16.56
N TYR A 341 -6.92 14.83 -16.95
CA TYR A 341 -8.08 14.74 -16.04
C TYR A 341 -7.82 13.80 -14.85
N ALA A 342 -7.15 12.68 -15.08
CA ALA A 342 -6.82 11.74 -14.03
C ALA A 342 -5.88 12.36 -12.99
N GLN A 343 -4.87 13.11 -13.41
CA GLN A 343 -3.97 13.82 -12.49
C GLN A 343 -4.75 14.87 -11.67
N ARG A 344 -5.59 15.64 -12.32
CA ARG A 344 -6.44 16.64 -11.65
C ARG A 344 -7.39 16.01 -10.62
N ILE A 345 -8.04 14.90 -10.95
CA ILE A 345 -8.88 14.13 -10.02
C ILE A 345 -8.08 13.61 -8.81
N MET A 346 -6.80 13.25 -9.01
CA MET A 346 -5.94 12.84 -7.90
C MET A 346 -5.65 14.00 -6.93
N ASP A 347 -5.50 15.22 -7.45
CA ASP A 347 -5.36 16.43 -6.62
C ASP A 347 -6.66 16.72 -5.87
N ASP A 348 -7.83 16.56 -6.51
CA ASP A 348 -9.14 16.67 -5.86
C ASP A 348 -9.32 15.66 -4.71
N PHE A 349 -8.79 14.44 -4.85
CA PHE A 349 -8.82 13.46 -3.75
C PHE A 349 -8.03 13.93 -2.54
N PHE A 350 -6.94 14.65 -2.77
CA PHE A 350 -6.15 15.23 -1.69
C PHE A 350 -6.95 16.32 -0.96
N ASP A 351 -7.58 17.22 -1.70
CA ASP A 351 -8.43 18.27 -1.10
C ASP A 351 -9.61 17.69 -0.32
N LEU A 352 -10.27 16.65 -0.87
CA LEU A 352 -11.35 15.94 -0.18
C LEU A 352 -10.90 15.24 1.11
N GLU A 353 -9.65 14.81 1.21
CA GLU A 353 -9.11 14.19 2.42
C GLU A 353 -8.76 15.22 3.49
N MET A 354 -8.47 16.47 3.10
CA MET A 354 -8.14 17.55 4.02
C MET A 354 -9.38 18.18 4.69
N GLU A 355 -10.60 17.96 4.16
CA GLU A 355 -11.87 18.36 4.75
C GLU A 355 -12.32 17.46 5.93
#